data_99370ff31e68a10db85f8e3e679bb96a
#
_entry.id   99370ff31e68a10db85f8e3e679bb96a
#
_cell.length_a   1.000
_cell.length_b   1.000
_cell.length_c   1.000
_cell.angle_alpha   90.00
_cell.angle_beta   90.00
_cell.angle_gamma   90.00
#
_symmetry.space_group_name_H-M   'P 1'
#
loop_
_entity.id
_entity.type
_entity.pdbx_description
1 polymer ?
#
loop_
_entity_poly.entity_id
_entity_poly.type
_entity_poly.pdbx_seq_one_letter_code
_entity_poly.pdbx_strand_id
1 'polypeptide(L)'
;MRLTQYISLRYIGVSVLVMLISLPIFYFVLQNVLTNNIDESLQDQKILISRKLQNLQPENFVAFEDQINIEKNPQKKQSEKLFTDDVYNKVDKEMESFRILQFSVNTSKNSYNVRVKQSLVESEDLMKTILYLLISVLLILTATLFIINSQIKKQVWKPFYKTIAQLKNFRVDNLEGLNLKGNKISEFNDLNFSLNELSANNKKVYQSQKEFTENASHELQTPLAIVQNNIELFWQTEGISSSQAK
;
A
#
# COMPACT_ATOMS: atom_id res chain seq x y z
N MET A 1 14.91 -14.68 -2.10
CA MET A 1 14.22 -13.54 -1.47
C MET A 1 13.37 -14.08 -0.31
N ARG A 2 13.39 -13.49 0.89
CA ARG A 2 12.54 -13.97 1.99
C ARG A 2 11.09 -13.57 1.72
N LEU A 3 10.13 -14.43 2.04
CA LEU A 3 8.69 -14.20 1.84
C LEU A 3 8.24 -12.80 2.35
N THR A 4 8.77 -12.39 3.49
CA THR A 4 8.54 -11.09 4.11
C THR A 4 8.97 -9.90 3.24
N GLN A 5 10.11 -10.01 2.54
CA GLN A 5 10.61 -8.95 1.66
C GLN A 5 9.75 -8.86 0.39
N TYR A 6 9.33 -10.01 -0.13
CA TYR A 6 8.45 -10.08 -1.29
C TYR A 6 7.08 -9.44 -1.02
N ILE A 7 6.46 -9.80 0.10
CA ILE A 7 5.16 -9.24 0.52
C ILE A 7 5.28 -7.73 0.77
N SER A 8 6.29 -7.30 1.54
CA SER A 8 6.53 -5.89 1.85
C SER A 8 6.74 -5.03 0.60
N LEU A 9 7.55 -5.51 -0.35
CA LEU A 9 7.82 -4.80 -1.60
C LEU A 9 6.56 -4.65 -2.46
N ARG A 10 5.71 -5.69 -2.50
CA ARG A 10 4.43 -5.63 -3.22
C ARG A 10 3.45 -4.63 -2.59
N TYR A 11 3.30 -4.62 -1.26
CA TYR A 11 2.43 -3.65 -0.59
C TYR A 11 2.88 -2.21 -0.83
N ILE A 12 4.17 -1.94 -0.71
CA ILE A 12 4.73 -0.60 -0.99
C ILE A 12 4.53 -0.26 -2.47
N GLY A 13 4.82 -1.19 -3.39
CA GLY A 13 4.62 -0.97 -4.81
C GLY A 13 3.18 -0.67 -5.18
N VAL A 14 2.22 -1.42 -4.65
CA VAL A 14 0.77 -1.16 -4.86
C VAL A 14 0.37 0.17 -4.25
N SER A 15 0.83 0.51 -3.04
CA SER A 15 0.54 1.79 -2.38
C SER A 15 1.04 2.98 -3.21
N VAL A 16 2.28 2.92 -3.71
CA VAL A 16 2.86 3.96 -4.58
C VAL A 16 2.11 4.05 -5.91
N LEU A 17 1.73 2.91 -6.50
CA LEU A 17 0.97 2.89 -7.75
C LEU A 17 -0.42 3.53 -7.58
N VAL A 18 -1.13 3.21 -6.50
CA VAL A 18 -2.42 3.83 -6.17
C VAL A 18 -2.24 5.34 -5.99
N MET A 19 -1.19 5.79 -5.28
CA MET A 19 -0.88 7.21 -5.12
C MET A 19 -0.64 7.90 -6.47
N LEU A 20 0.16 7.30 -7.36
CA LEU A 20 0.48 7.84 -8.68
C LEU A 20 -0.76 7.95 -9.59
N ILE A 21 -1.74 7.06 -9.44
CA ILE A 21 -2.99 7.10 -10.20
C ILE A 21 -3.99 8.07 -9.58
N SER A 22 -4.11 8.10 -8.26
CA SER A 22 -5.11 8.92 -7.57
C SER A 22 -4.86 10.44 -7.69
N LEU A 23 -3.59 10.87 -7.65
CA LEU A 23 -3.24 12.29 -7.72
C LEU A 23 -3.68 12.97 -9.03
N PRO A 24 -3.38 12.45 -10.23
CA PRO A 24 -3.86 13.04 -11.48
C PRO A 24 -5.38 13.04 -11.61
N ILE A 25 -6.04 11.96 -11.17
CA ILE A 25 -7.50 11.85 -11.20
C ILE A 25 -8.11 12.94 -10.32
N PHE A 26 -7.60 13.08 -9.10
CA PHE A 26 -8.11 14.09 -8.16
C PHE A 26 -7.87 15.52 -8.68
N TYR A 27 -6.69 15.78 -9.24
CA TYR A 27 -6.36 17.07 -9.87
C TYR A 27 -7.37 17.40 -10.98
N PHE A 28 -7.62 16.47 -11.88
CA PHE A 28 -8.55 16.69 -13.00
C PHE A 28 -9.99 16.90 -12.52
N VAL A 29 -10.46 16.12 -11.55
CA VAL A 29 -11.79 16.30 -10.96
C VAL A 29 -11.92 17.66 -10.28
N LEU A 30 -10.92 18.04 -9.48
CA LEU A 30 -10.92 19.32 -8.78
C LEU A 30 -10.91 20.49 -9.74
N GLN A 31 -10.08 20.45 -10.78
CA GLN A 31 -10.03 21.46 -11.82
C GLN A 31 -11.38 21.62 -12.52
N ASN A 32 -12.03 20.52 -12.89
CA ASN A 32 -13.36 20.57 -13.51
C ASN A 32 -14.42 21.17 -12.58
N VAL A 33 -14.43 20.78 -11.31
CA VAL A 33 -15.39 21.32 -10.33
C VAL A 33 -15.20 22.81 -10.14
N LEU A 34 -13.97 23.28 -9.97
CA LEU A 34 -13.67 24.71 -9.78
C LEU A 34 -14.01 25.51 -11.03
N THR A 35 -13.67 25.04 -12.23
CA THR A 35 -14.00 25.71 -13.48
C THR A 35 -15.50 25.79 -13.69
N ASN A 36 -16.24 24.71 -13.43
CA ASN A 36 -17.71 24.70 -13.57
C ASN A 36 -18.39 25.68 -12.58
N ASN A 37 -17.90 25.78 -11.35
CA ASN A 37 -18.41 26.74 -10.37
C ASN A 37 -18.22 28.19 -10.83
N ILE A 38 -17.07 28.50 -11.44
CA ILE A 38 -16.81 29.83 -12.00
C ILE A 38 -17.71 30.08 -13.21
N ASP A 39 -17.88 29.09 -14.08
CA ASP A 39 -18.74 29.20 -15.26
C ASP A 39 -20.21 29.46 -14.85
N GLU A 40 -20.71 28.75 -13.82
CA GLU A 40 -22.02 28.97 -13.23
C GLU A 40 -22.17 30.41 -12.66
N SER A 41 -21.16 30.84 -11.85
CA SER A 41 -21.11 32.21 -11.33
C SER A 41 -21.16 33.28 -12.42
N LEU A 42 -20.42 33.11 -13.53
CA LEU A 42 -20.43 34.00 -14.66
C LEU A 42 -21.79 34.02 -15.38
N GLN A 43 -22.48 32.89 -15.50
CA GLN A 43 -23.82 32.81 -16.06
C GLN A 43 -24.86 33.51 -15.17
N ASP A 44 -24.76 33.38 -13.85
CA ASP A 44 -25.61 34.11 -12.90
C ASP A 44 -25.41 35.64 -13.02
N GLN A 45 -24.15 36.09 -13.12
CA GLN A 45 -23.80 37.49 -13.33
C GLN A 45 -24.39 37.99 -14.66
N LYS A 46 -24.33 37.19 -15.75
CA LYS A 46 -24.98 37.56 -17.04
C LYS A 46 -26.46 37.79 -16.86
N ILE A 47 -27.18 36.92 -16.14
CA ILE A 47 -28.63 37.06 -15.92
C ILE A 47 -28.91 38.36 -15.14
N LEU A 48 -28.14 38.64 -14.08
CA LEU A 48 -28.30 39.86 -13.30
C LEU A 48 -28.01 41.13 -14.11
N ILE A 49 -26.92 41.16 -14.87
CA ILE A 49 -26.53 42.29 -15.71
C ILE A 49 -27.55 42.51 -16.82
N SER A 50 -28.01 41.44 -17.45
CA SER A 50 -29.01 41.52 -18.52
C SER A 50 -30.34 42.15 -18.01
N ARG A 51 -30.83 41.72 -16.83
CA ARG A 51 -32.02 42.30 -16.18
C ARG A 51 -31.82 43.78 -15.80
N LYS A 52 -30.66 44.14 -15.25
CA LYS A 52 -30.36 45.53 -14.89
C LYS A 52 -30.29 46.42 -16.12
N LEU A 53 -29.64 45.99 -17.22
CA LEU A 53 -29.56 46.75 -18.46
C LEU A 53 -30.94 46.95 -19.16
N GLN A 54 -31.87 45.99 -18.96
CA GLN A 54 -33.24 46.10 -19.49
C GLN A 54 -34.12 47.06 -18.66
N ASN A 55 -33.92 47.15 -17.34
CA ASN A 55 -34.80 47.84 -16.40
C ASN A 55 -34.28 49.22 -15.96
N LEU A 56 -32.96 49.50 -16.02
CA LEU A 56 -32.32 50.71 -15.53
C LEU A 56 -31.57 51.43 -16.68
N GLN A 57 -31.52 52.77 -16.61
CA GLN A 57 -30.62 53.52 -17.51
C GLN A 57 -29.15 53.21 -17.11
N PRO A 58 -28.29 52.91 -18.10
CA PRO A 58 -26.92 52.46 -17.84
C PRO A 58 -26.00 53.52 -17.20
N GLU A 59 -26.43 54.78 -17.14
CA GLU A 59 -25.66 55.88 -16.52
C GLU A 59 -25.46 55.72 -15.01
N ASN A 60 -26.26 54.89 -14.34
CA ASN A 60 -26.14 54.57 -12.91
C ASN A 60 -25.50 53.20 -12.63
N PHE A 61 -24.93 52.56 -13.64
CA PHE A 61 -24.24 51.29 -13.47
C PHE A 61 -22.83 51.55 -13.01
N VAL A 62 -22.59 51.56 -11.69
CA VAL A 62 -21.25 51.47 -11.12
C VAL A 62 -20.77 50.05 -11.42
N ALA A 63 -20.16 49.88 -12.60
CA ALA A 63 -19.35 48.71 -12.87
C ALA A 63 -18.19 48.73 -11.87
N PHE A 64 -17.95 47.62 -11.21
CA PHE A 64 -16.62 47.41 -10.64
C PHE A 64 -15.66 47.42 -11.82
N GLU A 65 -14.95 48.56 -12.01
CA GLU A 65 -14.25 48.98 -13.24
C GLU A 65 -13.29 47.92 -13.82
N ASP A 66 -12.88 46.95 -13.03
CA ASP A 66 -11.92 45.91 -13.46
C ASP A 66 -12.56 44.57 -13.86
N GLN A 67 -13.78 44.26 -13.41
CA GLN A 67 -14.40 42.92 -13.65
C GLN A 67 -15.46 42.92 -14.76
N ILE A 68 -16.11 44.05 -15.04
CA ILE A 68 -17.20 44.15 -15.99
C ILE A 68 -16.93 45.30 -16.98
N ASN A 69 -16.84 44.97 -18.27
CA ASN A 69 -16.70 45.97 -19.35
C ASN A 69 -17.97 45.96 -20.19
N ILE A 70 -18.60 47.14 -20.35
CA ILE A 70 -19.85 47.34 -21.11
C ILE A 70 -19.60 48.38 -22.20
N GLU A 71 -19.74 47.93 -23.45
CA GLU A 71 -19.67 48.80 -24.65
C GLU A 71 -21.07 49.07 -25.19
N LYS A 72 -21.44 50.34 -25.25
CA LYS A 72 -22.75 50.78 -25.73
C LYS A 72 -22.74 50.96 -27.26
N ASN A 73 -23.77 50.44 -27.93
CA ASN A 73 -23.95 50.50 -29.38
C ASN A 73 -22.74 50.05 -30.20
N PRO A 74 -22.26 48.84 -29.97
CA PRO A 74 -21.11 48.32 -30.68
C PRO A 74 -21.35 48.19 -32.17
N GLN A 75 -20.35 48.45 -33.00
CA GLN A 75 -20.40 48.28 -34.44
C GLN A 75 -20.68 46.81 -34.84
N LYS A 76 -20.25 45.86 -34.00
CA LYS A 76 -20.44 44.44 -34.21
C LYS A 76 -20.95 43.78 -32.93
N LYS A 77 -22.08 43.07 -33.04
CA LYS A 77 -22.57 42.24 -31.93
C LYS A 77 -21.64 41.07 -31.69
N GLN A 78 -21.34 40.81 -30.41
CA GLN A 78 -20.56 39.67 -30.01
C GLN A 78 -21.45 38.46 -29.77
N SER A 79 -21.04 37.29 -30.28
CA SER A 79 -21.68 36.03 -29.92
C SER A 79 -21.31 35.64 -28.48
N GLU A 80 -22.22 34.97 -27.82
CA GLU A 80 -21.89 34.43 -26.49
C GLU A 80 -20.71 33.45 -26.57
N LYS A 81 -19.69 33.73 -25.80
CA LYS A 81 -18.51 32.91 -25.74
C LYS A 81 -17.91 32.93 -24.34
N LEU A 82 -17.59 31.73 -23.84
CA LEU A 82 -16.88 31.51 -22.57
C LEU A 82 -15.48 31.00 -22.90
N PHE A 83 -14.45 31.67 -22.41
CA PHE A 83 -13.05 31.32 -22.67
C PHE A 83 -12.15 31.78 -21.53
N THR A 84 -10.95 31.22 -21.47
CA THR A 84 -9.90 31.65 -20.55
C THR A 84 -8.87 32.47 -21.29
N ASP A 85 -8.43 33.58 -20.71
CA ASP A 85 -7.40 34.45 -21.25
C ASP A 85 -6.51 34.98 -20.13
N ASP A 86 -5.24 35.17 -20.44
CA ASP A 86 -4.27 35.69 -19.48
C ASP A 86 -4.21 37.21 -19.63
N VAL A 87 -4.56 37.91 -18.58
CA VAL A 87 -4.58 39.37 -18.52
C VAL A 87 -3.57 39.89 -17.53
N TYR A 88 -2.81 40.90 -17.93
CA TYR A 88 -1.86 41.53 -17.03
C TYR A 88 -2.59 42.32 -15.92
N ASN A 89 -2.41 41.86 -14.67
CA ASN A 89 -2.92 42.56 -13.48
C ASN A 89 -1.94 43.68 -13.13
N LYS A 90 -2.42 44.91 -13.19
CA LYS A 90 -1.58 46.12 -12.89
C LYS A 90 -1.28 46.28 -11.41
N VAL A 91 -2.09 45.69 -10.53
CA VAL A 91 -1.94 45.78 -9.08
C VAL A 91 -0.80 44.85 -8.61
N ASP A 92 -0.87 43.60 -9.03
CA ASP A 92 0.08 42.55 -8.63
C ASP A 92 1.29 42.45 -9.56
N LYS A 93 1.25 43.17 -10.70
CA LYS A 93 2.29 43.22 -11.75
C LYS A 93 2.62 41.83 -12.35
N GLU A 94 1.65 40.97 -12.39
CA GLU A 94 1.76 39.60 -12.89
C GLU A 94 0.68 39.30 -13.95
N MET A 95 0.93 38.28 -14.77
CA MET A 95 -0.07 37.73 -15.68
C MET A 95 -0.99 36.81 -14.87
N GLU A 96 -2.27 37.12 -14.88
CA GLU A 96 -3.28 36.33 -14.22
C GLU A 96 -4.25 35.72 -15.24
N SER A 97 -4.60 34.48 -15.01
CA SER A 97 -5.61 33.79 -15.80
C SER A 97 -7.02 34.19 -15.37
N PHE A 98 -7.79 34.67 -16.32
CA PHE A 98 -9.19 35.04 -16.11
C PHE A 98 -10.10 34.12 -16.92
N ARG A 99 -11.22 33.75 -16.32
CA ARG A 99 -12.36 33.16 -17.04
C ARG A 99 -13.25 34.29 -17.50
N ILE A 100 -13.54 34.36 -18.80
CA ILE A 100 -14.20 35.48 -19.42
C ILE A 100 -15.47 35.00 -20.12
N LEU A 101 -16.59 35.61 -19.75
CA LEU A 101 -17.86 35.47 -20.47
C LEU A 101 -18.16 36.76 -21.22
N GLN A 102 -18.25 36.66 -22.54
CA GLN A 102 -18.72 37.78 -23.40
C GLN A 102 -20.09 37.45 -23.97
N PHE A 103 -20.95 38.45 -24.02
CA PHE A 103 -22.31 38.33 -24.56
C PHE A 103 -22.84 39.67 -24.98
N SER A 104 -23.93 39.68 -25.77
CA SER A 104 -24.63 40.91 -26.18
C SER A 104 -26.03 40.98 -25.59
N VAL A 105 -26.40 42.13 -25.08
CA VAL A 105 -27.74 42.43 -24.56
C VAL A 105 -28.40 43.48 -25.44
N ASN A 106 -29.60 43.17 -25.94
CA ASN A 106 -30.41 44.13 -26.72
C ASN A 106 -31.52 44.66 -25.81
N THR A 107 -31.62 45.99 -25.73
CA THR A 107 -32.72 46.69 -25.08
C THR A 107 -33.54 47.41 -26.13
N SER A 108 -34.67 47.95 -25.78
CA SER A 108 -35.57 48.66 -26.71
C SER A 108 -34.92 49.90 -27.39
N LYS A 109 -33.88 50.48 -26.77
CA LYS A 109 -33.22 51.70 -27.26
C LYS A 109 -31.77 51.49 -27.71
N ASN A 110 -31.05 50.56 -27.13
CA ASN A 110 -29.62 50.35 -27.35
C ASN A 110 -29.24 48.89 -27.36
N SER A 111 -28.07 48.57 -27.95
CA SER A 111 -27.42 47.29 -27.88
C SER A 111 -26.12 47.42 -27.05
N TYR A 112 -25.79 46.43 -26.25
CA TYR A 112 -24.62 46.42 -25.40
C TYR A 112 -23.83 45.17 -25.63
N ASN A 113 -22.50 45.29 -25.79
CA ASN A 113 -21.57 44.16 -25.61
C ASN A 113 -21.06 44.18 -24.19
N VAL A 114 -21.20 43.08 -23.52
CA VAL A 114 -20.78 42.91 -22.12
C VAL A 114 -19.68 41.84 -22.05
N ARG A 115 -18.62 42.16 -21.36
CA ARG A 115 -17.55 41.22 -21.02
C ARG A 115 -17.41 41.19 -19.49
N VAL A 116 -17.63 40.01 -18.93
CA VAL A 116 -17.44 39.76 -17.49
C VAL A 116 -16.24 38.88 -17.34
N LYS A 117 -15.31 39.23 -16.48
CA LYS A 117 -14.12 38.45 -16.17
C LYS A 117 -14.06 38.11 -14.69
N GLN A 118 -13.65 36.89 -14.37
CA GLN A 118 -13.43 36.42 -13.02
C GLN A 118 -12.04 35.81 -12.92
N SER A 119 -11.24 36.22 -11.92
CA SER A 119 -9.89 35.71 -11.72
C SER A 119 -9.94 34.22 -11.33
N LEU A 120 -9.02 33.45 -11.89
CA LEU A 120 -8.80 32.06 -11.55
C LEU A 120 -7.74 31.90 -10.43
N VAL A 121 -7.06 32.96 -10.03
CA VAL A 121 -5.94 32.91 -9.07
C VAL A 121 -6.36 32.33 -7.73
N GLU A 122 -7.48 32.82 -7.16
CA GLU A 122 -8.00 32.27 -5.90
C GLU A 122 -8.31 30.76 -6.02
N SER A 123 -8.86 30.34 -7.17
CA SER A 123 -9.17 28.94 -7.45
C SER A 123 -7.92 28.10 -7.64
N GLU A 124 -6.87 28.65 -8.27
CA GLU A 124 -5.58 28.01 -8.44
C GLU A 124 -4.87 27.83 -7.10
N ASP A 125 -4.89 28.82 -6.23
CA ASP A 125 -4.26 28.74 -4.91
C ASP A 125 -5.01 27.78 -3.97
N LEU A 126 -6.34 27.76 -4.01
CA LEU A 126 -7.14 26.74 -3.35
C LEU A 126 -6.79 25.35 -3.85
N MET A 127 -6.68 25.17 -5.16
CA MET A 127 -6.32 23.90 -5.79
C MET A 127 -4.93 23.43 -5.34
N LYS A 128 -3.92 24.30 -5.35
CA LYS A 128 -2.56 24.00 -4.86
C LYS A 128 -2.59 23.59 -3.38
N THR A 129 -3.32 24.34 -2.55
CA THR A 129 -3.46 24.05 -1.11
C THR A 129 -4.08 22.68 -0.85
N ILE A 130 -5.17 22.36 -1.56
CA ILE A 130 -5.84 21.07 -1.46
C ILE A 130 -4.92 19.93 -1.93
N LEU A 131 -4.16 20.14 -3.03
CA LEU A 131 -3.19 19.16 -3.52
C LEU A 131 -2.07 18.91 -2.52
N TYR A 132 -1.50 19.95 -1.93
CA TYR A 132 -0.46 19.78 -0.89
C TYR A 132 -0.99 19.04 0.34
N LEU A 133 -2.22 19.34 0.76
CA LEU A 133 -2.89 18.63 1.85
C LEU A 133 -3.09 17.14 1.48
N LEU A 134 -3.57 16.86 0.29
CA LEU A 134 -3.77 15.49 -0.20
C LEU A 134 -2.44 14.73 -0.24
N ILE A 135 -1.39 15.32 -0.80
CA ILE A 135 -0.06 14.72 -0.86
C ILE A 135 0.46 14.43 0.56
N SER A 136 0.29 15.35 1.49
CA SER A 136 0.74 15.17 2.88
C SER A 136 0.02 14.01 3.56
N VAL A 137 -1.29 13.89 3.39
CA VAL A 137 -2.10 12.78 3.92
C VAL A 137 -1.65 11.44 3.32
N LEU A 138 -1.44 11.36 2.01
CA LEU A 138 -0.98 10.16 1.33
C LEU A 138 0.43 9.73 1.79
N LEU A 139 1.32 10.70 2.01
CA LEU A 139 2.67 10.42 2.56
C LEU A 139 2.60 9.87 3.99
N ILE A 140 1.77 10.47 4.86
CA ILE A 140 1.56 9.98 6.23
C ILE A 140 0.99 8.57 6.21
N LEU A 141 0.01 8.29 5.35
CA LEU A 141 -0.59 6.97 5.20
C LEU A 141 0.45 5.93 4.76
N THR A 142 1.25 6.26 3.76
CA THR A 142 2.33 5.39 3.25
C THR A 142 3.39 5.13 4.33
N ALA A 143 3.79 6.17 5.07
CA ALA A 143 4.72 6.04 6.20
C ALA A 143 4.15 5.14 7.31
N THR A 144 2.87 5.31 7.64
CA THR A 144 2.17 4.49 8.64
C THR A 144 2.14 3.02 8.22
N LEU A 145 1.79 2.73 6.97
CA LEU A 145 1.80 1.38 6.42
C LEU A 145 3.21 0.76 6.48
N PHE A 146 4.25 1.53 6.19
CA PHE A 146 5.64 1.08 6.30
C PHE A 146 6.02 0.73 7.74
N ILE A 147 5.63 1.55 8.71
CA ILE A 147 5.88 1.31 10.14
C ILE A 147 5.17 0.03 10.61
N ILE A 148 3.87 -0.13 10.28
CA ILE A 148 3.08 -1.31 10.63
C ILE A 148 3.71 -2.57 10.03
N ASN A 149 4.08 -2.54 8.75
CA ASN A 149 4.73 -3.66 8.08
C ASN A 149 6.07 -4.04 8.74
N SER A 150 6.86 -3.03 9.15
CA SER A 150 8.11 -3.25 9.89
C SER A 150 7.89 -3.90 11.26
N GLN A 151 6.82 -3.53 11.97
CA GLN A 151 6.45 -4.13 13.25
C GLN A 151 5.99 -5.59 13.09
N ILE A 152 5.12 -5.86 12.10
CA ILE A 152 4.68 -7.22 11.75
C ILE A 152 5.89 -8.12 11.46
N LYS A 153 6.87 -7.61 10.69
CA LYS A 153 8.10 -8.35 10.41
C LYS A 153 8.84 -8.76 11.66
N LYS A 154 8.93 -7.88 12.66
CA LYS A 154 9.64 -8.17 13.93
C LYS A 154 8.84 -9.09 14.86
N GLN A 155 7.54 -8.90 14.95
CA GLN A 155 6.69 -9.59 15.93
C GLN A 155 6.20 -10.95 15.45
N VAL A 156 5.94 -11.10 14.16
CA VAL A 156 5.38 -12.33 13.57
C VAL A 156 6.48 -13.19 12.93
N TRP A 157 7.19 -12.61 11.97
CA TRP A 157 8.09 -13.39 11.14
C TRP A 157 9.40 -13.77 11.82
N LYS A 158 9.96 -12.93 12.68
CA LYS A 158 11.20 -13.23 13.38
C LYS A 158 11.07 -14.44 14.32
N PRO A 159 10.04 -14.54 15.16
CA PRO A 159 9.79 -15.74 15.97
C PRO A 159 9.54 -16.98 15.12
N PHE A 160 8.74 -16.89 14.06
CA PHE A 160 8.46 -17.99 13.14
C PHE A 160 9.73 -18.59 12.54
N TYR A 161 10.61 -17.76 11.98
CA TYR A 161 11.88 -18.25 11.44
C TYR A 161 12.80 -18.83 12.52
N LYS A 162 12.71 -18.35 13.77
CA LYS A 162 13.44 -18.92 14.88
C LYS A 162 12.97 -20.34 15.19
N THR A 163 11.65 -20.56 15.24
CA THR A 163 11.06 -21.90 15.42
C THR A 163 11.50 -22.85 14.30
N ILE A 164 11.42 -22.40 13.03
CA ILE A 164 11.90 -23.22 11.89
C ILE A 164 13.39 -23.55 11.99
N ALA A 165 14.22 -22.59 12.40
CA ALA A 165 15.66 -22.83 12.53
C ALA A 165 15.98 -23.87 13.65
N GLN A 166 15.26 -23.81 14.77
CA GLN A 166 15.39 -24.79 15.82
C GLN A 166 14.91 -26.18 15.38
N LEU A 167 13.81 -26.25 14.64
CA LEU A 167 13.29 -27.50 14.09
C LEU A 167 14.23 -28.13 13.06
N LYS A 168 14.87 -27.34 12.18
CA LYS A 168 15.86 -27.83 11.22
C LYS A 168 17.12 -28.45 11.90
N ASN A 169 17.48 -27.90 13.02
CA ASN A 169 18.67 -28.38 13.80
C ASN A 169 18.30 -29.45 14.82
N PHE A 170 17.02 -29.80 14.93
CA PHE A 170 16.56 -30.82 15.84
C PHE A 170 16.99 -32.20 15.35
N ARG A 171 17.58 -32.98 16.26
CA ARG A 171 17.93 -34.39 16.04
C ARG A 171 17.35 -35.20 17.19
N VAL A 172 16.80 -36.35 16.90
CA VAL A 172 16.14 -37.23 17.87
C VAL A 172 17.14 -37.82 18.86
N ASP A 173 18.41 -37.98 18.43
CA ASP A 173 19.51 -38.49 19.25
C ASP A 173 20.06 -37.45 20.25
N ASN A 174 19.66 -36.19 20.15
CA ASN A 174 20.10 -35.14 21.06
C ASN A 174 19.32 -35.19 22.38
N LEU A 175 20.09 -35.25 23.50
CA LEU A 175 19.51 -35.37 24.84
C LEU A 175 18.64 -34.20 25.28
N GLU A 176 18.86 -32.99 24.75
CA GLU A 176 18.16 -31.79 25.20
C GLU A 176 16.72 -31.69 24.69
N GLY A 177 16.36 -32.41 23.60
CA GLY A 177 15.03 -32.30 22.98
C GLY A 177 14.77 -30.92 22.35
N LEU A 178 13.56 -30.75 21.84
CA LEU A 178 13.11 -29.45 21.29
C LEU A 178 12.53 -28.62 22.45
N ASN A 179 13.01 -27.38 22.64
CA ASN A 179 12.50 -26.46 23.65
C ASN A 179 12.15 -25.11 23.00
N LEU A 180 10.98 -25.07 22.38
CA LEU A 180 10.44 -23.88 21.78
C LEU A 180 9.75 -23.03 22.84
N LYS A 181 10.20 -21.77 22.98
CA LYS A 181 9.66 -20.84 23.97
C LYS A 181 8.32 -20.25 23.52
N GLY A 182 7.51 -19.84 24.48
CA GLY A 182 6.27 -19.15 24.24
C GLY A 182 6.44 -17.85 23.44
N ASN A 183 5.39 -17.47 22.74
CA ASN A 183 5.29 -16.24 21.92
C ASN A 183 4.08 -15.40 22.39
N LYS A 184 4.02 -14.13 21.97
CA LYS A 184 2.87 -13.25 22.20
C LYS A 184 1.65 -13.63 21.36
N ILE A 185 1.85 -14.37 20.29
CA ILE A 185 0.80 -14.79 19.34
C ILE A 185 0.35 -16.20 19.74
N SER A 186 -0.96 -16.37 20.01
CA SER A 186 -1.55 -17.63 20.50
C SER A 186 -1.28 -18.80 19.56
N GLU A 187 -1.44 -18.59 18.26
CA GLU A 187 -1.25 -19.62 17.22
C GLU A 187 0.18 -20.15 17.19
N PHE A 188 1.15 -19.30 17.50
CA PHE A 188 2.54 -19.75 17.64
C PHE A 188 2.81 -20.49 18.96
N ASN A 189 2.07 -20.18 20.03
CA ASN A 189 2.14 -20.94 21.26
C ASN A 189 1.61 -22.35 21.06
N ASP A 190 0.47 -22.49 20.41
CA ASP A 190 -0.15 -23.77 20.11
C ASP A 190 0.75 -24.63 19.19
N LEU A 191 1.31 -23.99 18.16
CA LEU A 191 2.29 -24.64 17.28
C LEU A 191 3.54 -25.09 18.06
N ASN A 192 4.14 -24.23 18.88
CA ASN A 192 5.32 -24.53 19.65
C ASN A 192 5.06 -25.62 20.68
N PHE A 193 3.89 -25.61 21.32
CA PHE A 193 3.46 -26.66 22.25
C PHE A 193 3.35 -28.00 21.54
N SER A 194 2.63 -28.08 20.41
CA SER A 194 2.49 -29.31 19.64
C SER A 194 3.83 -29.87 19.13
N LEU A 195 4.73 -28.97 18.68
CA LEU A 195 6.07 -29.39 18.25
C LEU A 195 6.94 -29.90 19.41
N ASN A 196 6.86 -29.29 20.59
CA ASN A 196 7.56 -29.76 21.78
C ASN A 196 7.02 -31.13 22.21
N GLU A 197 5.71 -31.35 22.22
CA GLU A 197 5.09 -32.62 22.55
C GLU A 197 5.48 -33.72 21.55
N LEU A 198 5.41 -33.43 20.25
CA LEU A 198 5.85 -34.35 19.20
C LEU A 198 7.34 -34.73 19.36
N SER A 199 8.18 -33.76 19.67
CA SER A 199 9.60 -33.99 19.92
C SER A 199 9.83 -34.92 21.15
N ALA A 200 9.09 -34.68 22.24
CA ALA A 200 9.17 -35.49 23.45
C ALA A 200 8.71 -36.94 23.20
N ASN A 201 7.65 -37.14 22.45
CA ASN A 201 7.14 -38.44 22.07
C ASN A 201 8.13 -39.20 21.17
N ASN A 202 8.66 -38.54 20.13
CA ASN A 202 9.68 -39.13 19.27
C ASN A 202 10.92 -39.54 20.03
N LYS A 203 11.37 -38.75 21.00
CA LYS A 203 12.52 -39.07 21.85
C LYS A 203 12.26 -40.33 22.68
N LYS A 204 11.06 -40.47 23.30
CA LYS A 204 10.68 -41.67 24.04
C LYS A 204 10.73 -42.93 23.16
N VAL A 205 10.14 -42.85 21.96
CA VAL A 205 10.14 -43.97 20.99
C VAL A 205 11.56 -44.33 20.59
N TYR A 206 12.41 -43.34 20.29
CA TYR A 206 13.81 -43.56 19.93
C TYR A 206 14.59 -44.23 21.07
N GLN A 207 14.42 -43.79 22.34
CA GLN A 207 15.04 -44.39 23.49
C GLN A 207 14.63 -45.86 23.70
N SER A 208 13.29 -46.13 23.63
CA SER A 208 12.80 -47.52 23.72
C SER A 208 13.35 -48.41 22.60
N GLN A 209 13.44 -47.89 21.37
CA GLN A 209 14.01 -48.63 20.25
C GLN A 209 15.51 -48.90 20.45
N LYS A 210 16.26 -47.93 20.98
CA LYS A 210 17.66 -48.06 21.28
C LYS A 210 17.90 -49.12 22.37
N GLU A 211 17.15 -49.03 23.49
CA GLU A 211 17.22 -50.02 24.59
C GLU A 211 16.83 -51.41 24.10
N PHE A 212 15.78 -51.53 23.28
CA PHE A 212 15.40 -52.81 22.68
C PHE A 212 16.54 -53.41 21.84
N THR A 213 17.17 -52.57 20.97
CA THR A 213 18.27 -53.03 20.10
C THR A 213 19.52 -53.44 20.93
N GLU A 214 19.86 -52.68 21.96
CA GLU A 214 20.97 -52.98 22.86
C GLU A 214 20.71 -54.30 23.61
N ASN A 215 19.54 -54.46 24.22
CA ASN A 215 19.14 -55.67 24.91
C ASN A 215 19.11 -56.90 23.98
N ALA A 216 18.48 -56.74 22.79
CA ALA A 216 18.44 -57.81 21.80
C ALA A 216 19.84 -58.24 21.35
N SER A 217 20.75 -57.27 21.19
CA SER A 217 22.14 -57.56 20.83
C SER A 217 22.86 -58.35 21.92
N HIS A 218 22.68 -57.97 23.18
CA HIS A 218 23.26 -58.73 24.32
C HIS A 218 22.65 -60.12 24.43
N GLU A 219 21.34 -60.28 24.33
CA GLU A 219 20.64 -61.55 24.39
C GLU A 219 21.00 -62.50 23.23
N LEU A 220 21.38 -61.96 22.05
CA LEU A 220 21.83 -62.72 20.89
C LEU A 220 23.31 -63.07 20.95
N GLN A 221 24.15 -62.24 21.57
CA GLN A 221 25.61 -62.55 21.76
C GLN A 221 25.86 -63.77 22.58
N THR A 222 25.08 -64.00 23.64
CA THR A 222 25.26 -65.17 24.56
C THR A 222 25.01 -66.51 23.84
N PRO A 223 23.91 -66.79 23.15
CA PRO A 223 23.73 -68.04 22.45
C PRO A 223 24.70 -68.19 21.26
N LEU A 224 25.06 -67.08 20.59
CA LEU A 224 26.03 -67.12 19.50
C LEU A 224 27.41 -67.53 20.01
N ALA A 225 27.87 -67.03 21.19
CA ALA A 225 29.12 -67.42 21.83
C ALA A 225 29.10 -68.90 22.23
N ILE A 226 27.95 -69.42 22.74
CA ILE A 226 27.79 -70.81 23.04
C ILE A 226 27.90 -71.68 21.78
N VAL A 227 27.24 -71.30 20.66
CA VAL A 227 27.37 -72.02 19.42
C VAL A 227 28.76 -71.98 18.85
N GLN A 228 29.47 -70.87 18.91
CA GLN A 228 30.85 -70.78 18.49
C GLN A 228 31.78 -71.72 19.35
N ASN A 229 31.61 -71.64 20.64
CA ASN A 229 32.42 -72.53 21.54
C ASN A 229 32.16 -74.03 21.30
N ASN A 230 30.88 -74.40 21.04
CA ASN A 230 30.53 -75.77 20.69
C ASN A 230 31.15 -76.21 19.35
N ILE A 231 31.20 -75.34 18.34
CA ILE A 231 31.82 -75.61 17.05
C ILE A 231 33.33 -75.76 17.23
N GLU A 232 33.98 -74.92 18.05
CA GLU A 232 35.42 -75.03 18.34
C GLU A 232 35.77 -76.33 19.07
N LEU A 233 34.94 -76.73 20.04
CA LEU A 233 35.11 -78.01 20.76
C LEU A 233 34.91 -79.20 19.81
N PHE A 234 33.94 -79.14 18.90
CA PHE A 234 33.73 -80.18 17.90
C PHE A 234 34.94 -80.33 16.99
N TRP A 235 35.53 -79.24 16.51
CA TRP A 235 36.73 -79.33 15.70
C TRP A 235 37.97 -79.83 16.43
N GLN A 236 38.07 -79.57 17.75
CA GLN A 236 39.17 -80.10 18.61
C GLN A 236 39.03 -81.62 18.89
N THR A 237 37.79 -82.12 19.06
CA THR A 237 37.56 -83.53 19.42
C THR A 237 37.57 -84.46 18.21
N GLU A 238 37.16 -84.00 17.02
CA GLU A 238 37.20 -84.88 15.84
C GLU A 238 38.48 -84.78 15.00
N GLY A 239 39.45 -83.97 15.37
CA GLY A 239 40.76 -83.89 14.70
C GLY A 239 40.66 -83.41 13.24
N ILE A 240 39.59 -82.64 12.90
CA ILE A 240 39.40 -82.09 11.60
C ILE A 240 40.49 -81.06 11.33
N SER A 241 41.37 -81.36 10.39
CA SER A 241 42.42 -80.42 9.96
C SER A 241 41.78 -79.13 9.38
N SER A 242 42.35 -77.99 9.71
CA SER A 242 41.89 -76.64 9.23
C SER A 242 41.83 -76.52 7.71
N SER A 243 42.27 -77.52 6.96
CA SER A 243 42.12 -77.56 5.48
C SER A 243 40.79 -78.07 5.01
N GLN A 244 39.90 -78.63 5.86
CA GLN A 244 38.57 -79.17 5.47
C GLN A 244 37.42 -78.27 5.87
N ALA A 245 37.68 -77.10 6.53
CA ALA A 245 36.70 -76.10 6.97
C ALA A 245 36.54 -74.90 6.04
N LYS A 246 36.87 -75.02 4.77
CA LYS A 246 36.66 -73.99 3.73
C LYS A 246 35.40 -74.22 2.94
#